data_f3da40e0760932b517ea78d91fc26d38
#
_entry.id   f3da40e0760932b517ea78d91fc26d38
#
_cell.length_a   1.000
_cell.length_b   1.000
_cell.length_c   1.000
_cell.angle_alpha   90.00
_cell.angle_beta   90.00
_cell.angle_gamma   90.00
#
_symmetry.space_group_name_H-M   'P 1'
#
loop_
_entity.id
_entity.type
_entity.pdbx_description
1 polymer ?
#
loop_
_entity_poly.entity_id
_entity_poly.type
_entity_poly.pdbx_seq_one_letter_code
_entity_poly.pdbx_strand_id
1 'polypeptide(L)'
;LGPRPRDAEPCGNNPGRKRLMALEIVLITGMSGSGKSVALHALEDAGYYCVDNLPPELLPAFVALEHRHHGNRVAIAMDVRSATSLHQVPQELNRLRSQGVAVQSIFLDATIDTLVRRFSETRRRHPLSHDDLQQGRRALVQIIELERELLADLREQSHVIDTSTIRASQLQSYVKSLMSTAQGQLTLVFQSFAFKRGIPMDADYVFDVRMLPNPHYEPTLRDLTGLDQPVA
;
A
#
# COMPACT_ATOMS: atom_id res chain seq x y z
N LEU A 1 3.89 53.13 -53.51
CA LEU A 1 3.17 53.05 -52.23
C LEU A 1 2.42 51.70 -52.21
N GLY A 2 3.08 50.67 -51.66
CA GLY A 2 2.51 49.34 -51.45
C GLY A 2 1.91 49.20 -50.05
N PRO A 3 0.90 48.35 -49.83
CA PRO A 3 0.24 48.22 -48.56
C PRO A 3 1.12 47.49 -47.51
N ARG A 4 1.07 47.98 -46.28
CA ARG A 4 1.74 47.41 -45.09
C ARG A 4 1.12 46.07 -44.72
N PRO A 5 1.91 45.09 -44.22
CA PRO A 5 1.38 43.85 -43.66
C PRO A 5 0.64 44.12 -42.35
N ARG A 6 -0.52 43.47 -42.20
CA ARG A 6 -1.33 43.49 -40.97
C ARG A 6 -0.65 42.69 -39.89
N ASP A 7 -0.56 43.29 -38.73
CA ASP A 7 -0.07 42.69 -37.50
C ASP A 7 -0.87 41.41 -37.16
N ALA A 8 -0.17 40.33 -37.01
CA ALA A 8 -0.74 39.07 -36.49
C ALA A 8 -1.01 39.23 -35.00
N GLU A 9 -2.25 39.15 -34.60
CA GLU A 9 -2.66 39.08 -33.19
C GLU A 9 -2.05 37.84 -32.54
N PRO A 10 -1.53 37.93 -31.31
CA PRO A 10 -1.04 36.76 -30.57
C PRO A 10 -2.24 35.87 -30.18
N CYS A 11 -2.13 34.62 -30.58
CA CYS A 11 -3.10 33.57 -30.30
C CYS A 11 -3.40 33.50 -28.79
N GLY A 12 -4.65 33.78 -28.45
CA GLY A 12 -5.13 33.88 -27.08
C GLY A 12 -4.81 32.64 -26.26
N ASN A 13 -4.19 32.89 -25.14
CA ASN A 13 -3.95 31.93 -24.06
C ASN A 13 -5.34 31.54 -23.53
N ASN A 14 -5.82 30.35 -23.88
CA ASN A 14 -7.10 29.86 -23.42
C ASN A 14 -6.93 29.24 -22.00
N PRO A 15 -7.33 29.93 -20.90
CA PRO A 15 -7.16 29.45 -19.54
C PRO A 15 -8.14 28.36 -19.11
N GLY A 16 -8.86 27.75 -20.07
CA GLY A 16 -9.97 26.85 -19.80
C GLY A 16 -9.75 25.37 -20.05
N ARG A 17 -8.57 24.89 -20.45
CA ARG A 17 -8.26 23.46 -20.42
C ARG A 17 -8.00 23.03 -18.99
N LYS A 18 -9.08 22.73 -18.23
CA LYS A 18 -8.96 21.83 -17.08
C LYS A 18 -8.20 20.61 -17.57
N ARG A 19 -6.95 20.47 -17.12
CA ARG A 19 -6.16 19.26 -17.29
C ARG A 19 -7.02 18.14 -16.71
N LEU A 20 -7.62 17.31 -17.55
CA LEU A 20 -8.30 16.10 -17.10
C LEU A 20 -7.28 15.37 -16.26
N MET A 21 -7.48 15.37 -14.95
CA MET A 21 -6.60 14.64 -14.03
C MET A 21 -6.70 13.18 -14.44
N ALA A 22 -5.56 12.57 -14.73
CA ALA A 22 -5.52 11.15 -15.06
C ALA A 22 -6.08 10.38 -13.88
N LEU A 23 -6.90 9.35 -14.14
CA LEU A 23 -7.43 8.47 -13.10
C LEU A 23 -6.26 7.85 -12.33
N GLU A 24 -6.27 8.01 -11.01
CA GLU A 24 -5.33 7.41 -10.08
C GLU A 24 -6.01 6.24 -9.36
N ILE A 25 -5.41 5.07 -9.43
CA ILE A 25 -5.93 3.86 -8.78
C ILE A 25 -4.91 3.38 -7.75
N VAL A 26 -5.36 3.19 -6.51
CA VAL A 26 -4.61 2.52 -5.46
C VAL A 26 -5.23 1.15 -5.21
N LEU A 27 -4.49 0.09 -5.52
CA LEU A 27 -4.89 -1.27 -5.19
C LEU A 27 -4.30 -1.65 -3.84
N ILE A 28 -5.17 -2.06 -2.91
CA ILE A 28 -4.78 -2.60 -1.61
C ILE A 28 -5.04 -4.09 -1.60
N THR A 29 -4.00 -4.87 -1.47
CA THR A 29 -4.07 -6.32 -1.29
C THR A 29 -3.33 -6.74 -0.02
N GLY A 30 -3.22 -8.01 0.26
CA GLY A 30 -2.44 -8.52 1.37
C GLY A 30 -3.19 -9.54 2.21
N MET A 31 -2.48 -10.06 3.19
CA MET A 31 -2.93 -11.13 4.07
C MET A 31 -4.23 -10.77 4.80
N SER A 32 -5.08 -11.74 5.00
CA SER A 32 -6.28 -11.58 5.84
C SER A 32 -5.86 -11.25 7.28
N GLY A 33 -6.42 -10.15 7.83
CA GLY A 33 -6.01 -9.65 9.14
C GLY A 33 -4.77 -8.73 9.13
N SER A 34 -4.18 -8.42 7.98
CA SER A 34 -3.03 -7.50 7.87
C SER A 34 -3.38 -6.02 8.03
N GLY A 35 -4.66 -5.64 7.95
CA GLY A 35 -5.10 -4.25 8.14
C GLY A 35 -5.62 -3.55 6.89
N LYS A 36 -6.04 -4.29 5.85
CA LYS A 36 -6.59 -3.71 4.60
C LYS A 36 -7.69 -2.67 4.84
N SER A 37 -8.64 -2.95 5.72
CA SER A 37 -9.71 -1.99 6.05
C SER A 37 -9.18 -0.70 6.69
N VAL A 38 -8.12 -0.79 7.49
CA VAL A 38 -7.47 0.40 8.09
C VAL A 38 -6.84 1.27 7.02
N ALA A 39 -6.15 0.65 6.05
CA ALA A 39 -5.55 1.34 4.93
C ALA A 39 -6.61 1.96 4.02
N LEU A 40 -7.70 1.23 3.75
CA LEU A 40 -8.81 1.73 2.92
C LEU A 40 -9.47 2.97 3.54
N HIS A 41 -9.76 2.95 4.85
CA HIS A 41 -10.29 4.12 5.57
C HIS A 41 -9.31 5.32 5.53
N ALA A 42 -8.00 5.06 5.60
CA ALA A 42 -7.01 6.13 5.49
C ALA A 42 -7.04 6.82 4.13
N LEU A 43 -7.30 6.07 3.06
CA LEU A 43 -7.45 6.60 1.70
C LEU A 43 -8.81 7.31 1.52
N GLU A 44 -9.88 6.81 2.11
CA GLU A 44 -11.17 7.48 2.15
C GLU A 44 -11.05 8.87 2.80
N ASP A 45 -10.39 8.96 3.96
CA ASP A 45 -10.08 10.23 4.63
C ASP A 45 -9.20 11.15 3.76
N ALA A 46 -8.38 10.59 2.85
CA ALA A 46 -7.55 11.34 1.92
C ALA A 46 -8.30 11.73 0.63
N GLY A 47 -9.61 11.45 0.55
CA GLY A 47 -10.48 11.84 -0.56
C GLY A 47 -10.51 10.86 -1.73
N TYR A 48 -10.11 9.59 -1.53
CA TYR A 48 -10.31 8.54 -2.52
C TYR A 48 -11.74 8.00 -2.46
N TYR A 49 -12.28 7.66 -3.62
CA TYR A 49 -13.48 6.81 -3.70
C TYR A 49 -13.06 5.37 -3.41
N CYS A 50 -13.56 4.80 -2.30
CA CYS A 50 -13.11 3.51 -1.81
C CYS A 50 -14.09 2.40 -2.13
N VAL A 51 -13.58 1.29 -2.65
CA VAL A 51 -14.34 0.05 -2.89
C VAL A 51 -13.67 -1.11 -2.16
N ASP A 52 -14.39 -1.73 -1.25
CA ASP A 52 -13.89 -2.91 -0.53
C ASP A 52 -14.33 -4.20 -1.22
N ASN A 53 -13.42 -5.16 -1.26
CA ASN A 53 -13.65 -6.51 -1.78
C ASN A 53 -14.21 -6.56 -3.21
N LEU A 54 -13.65 -5.74 -4.13
CA LEU A 54 -14.01 -5.79 -5.54
C LEU A 54 -13.54 -7.12 -6.16
N PRO A 55 -14.42 -7.91 -6.79
CA PRO A 55 -14.00 -9.07 -7.59
C PRO A 55 -13.06 -8.63 -8.74
N PRO A 56 -11.93 -9.34 -8.96
CA PRO A 56 -10.97 -8.99 -10.01
C PRO A 56 -11.58 -8.87 -11.41
N GLU A 57 -12.57 -9.67 -11.71
CA GLU A 57 -13.28 -9.70 -12.99
C GLU A 57 -14.03 -8.39 -13.27
N LEU A 58 -14.42 -7.67 -12.24
CA LEU A 58 -15.13 -6.40 -12.34
C LEU A 58 -14.18 -5.20 -12.47
N LEU A 59 -12.88 -5.38 -12.26
CA LEU A 59 -11.90 -4.29 -12.30
C LEU A 59 -11.92 -3.51 -13.63
N PRO A 60 -11.92 -4.15 -14.83
CA PRO A 60 -11.95 -3.41 -16.08
C PRO A 60 -13.24 -2.61 -16.27
N ALA A 61 -14.38 -3.20 -15.93
CA ALA A 61 -15.69 -2.54 -16.05
C ALA A 61 -15.81 -1.37 -15.09
N PHE A 62 -15.32 -1.52 -13.85
CA PHE A 62 -15.30 -0.49 -12.84
C PHE A 62 -14.42 0.70 -13.26
N VAL A 63 -13.20 0.44 -13.74
CA VAL A 63 -12.29 1.47 -14.25
C VAL A 63 -12.91 2.23 -15.42
N ALA A 64 -13.56 1.52 -16.37
CA ALA A 64 -14.25 2.15 -17.47
C ALA A 64 -15.43 3.04 -17.02
N LEU A 65 -16.10 2.66 -15.94
CA LEU A 65 -17.17 3.46 -15.33
C LEU A 65 -16.61 4.75 -14.73
N GLU A 66 -15.56 4.65 -13.92
CA GLU A 66 -14.91 5.79 -13.26
C GLU A 66 -14.33 6.78 -14.28
N HIS A 67 -13.74 6.30 -15.37
CA HIS A 67 -13.30 7.15 -16.48
C HIS A 67 -14.45 7.99 -17.06
N ARG A 68 -15.65 7.42 -17.20
CA ARG A 68 -16.81 8.13 -17.73
C ARG A 68 -17.37 9.17 -16.75
N HIS A 69 -17.29 8.88 -15.45
CA HIS A 69 -17.79 9.75 -14.39
C HIS A 69 -16.78 10.81 -13.95
N HIS A 70 -15.61 10.89 -14.62
CA HIS A 70 -14.51 11.79 -14.23
C HIS A 70 -14.03 11.57 -12.79
N GLY A 71 -14.12 10.33 -12.28
CA GLY A 71 -13.51 9.94 -11.03
C GLY A 71 -12.00 10.11 -11.14
N ASN A 72 -11.39 10.82 -10.19
CA ASN A 72 -9.96 11.14 -10.27
C ASN A 72 -9.11 10.22 -9.42
N ARG A 73 -9.63 9.74 -8.28
CA ARG A 73 -8.87 9.00 -7.28
C ARG A 73 -9.71 7.87 -6.71
N VAL A 74 -9.28 6.64 -6.93
CA VAL A 74 -9.98 5.43 -6.53
C VAL A 74 -9.07 4.54 -5.71
N ALA A 75 -9.56 3.99 -4.61
CA ALA A 75 -8.88 2.96 -3.83
C ALA A 75 -9.71 1.67 -3.84
N ILE A 76 -9.09 0.57 -4.19
CA ILE A 76 -9.75 -0.73 -4.32
C ILE A 76 -9.05 -1.72 -3.40
N ALA A 77 -9.81 -2.33 -2.48
CA ALA A 77 -9.30 -3.46 -1.73
C ALA A 77 -9.74 -4.77 -2.37
N MET A 78 -8.81 -5.72 -2.46
CA MET A 78 -9.06 -7.09 -2.90
C MET A 78 -8.55 -8.07 -1.87
N ASP A 79 -9.24 -9.20 -1.72
CA ASP A 79 -8.82 -10.25 -0.79
C ASP A 79 -8.85 -11.65 -1.44
N VAL A 80 -8.38 -12.63 -0.69
CA VAL A 80 -8.25 -14.02 -1.12
C VAL A 80 -9.59 -14.72 -1.39
N ARG A 81 -10.74 -14.12 -1.05
CA ARG A 81 -12.07 -14.70 -1.38
C ARG A 81 -12.28 -14.83 -2.88
N SER A 82 -11.60 -14.00 -3.65
CA SER A 82 -11.58 -14.06 -5.12
C SER A 82 -10.38 -14.85 -5.66
N ALA A 83 -9.85 -15.84 -4.91
CA ALA A 83 -8.62 -16.56 -5.21
C ALA A 83 -8.55 -17.13 -6.64
N THR A 84 -9.68 -17.56 -7.21
CA THR A 84 -9.76 -18.11 -8.57
C THR A 84 -9.35 -17.13 -9.65
N SER A 85 -9.48 -15.83 -9.43
CA SER A 85 -9.24 -14.78 -10.40
C SER A 85 -8.08 -13.85 -10.05
N LEU A 86 -7.51 -13.98 -8.84
CA LEU A 86 -6.41 -13.12 -8.37
C LEU A 86 -5.18 -13.19 -9.28
N HIS A 87 -4.90 -14.34 -9.90
CA HIS A 87 -3.80 -14.51 -10.84
C HIS A 87 -3.89 -13.62 -12.09
N GLN A 88 -5.08 -13.09 -12.40
CA GLN A 88 -5.32 -12.19 -13.55
C GLN A 88 -5.03 -10.73 -13.18
N VAL A 89 -5.04 -10.38 -11.89
CA VAL A 89 -4.88 -8.99 -11.43
C VAL A 89 -3.57 -8.36 -11.91
N PRO A 90 -2.40 -9.01 -11.82
CA PRO A 90 -1.15 -8.45 -12.31
C PRO A 90 -1.19 -8.05 -13.78
N GLN A 91 -1.82 -8.87 -14.63
CA GLN A 91 -1.96 -8.60 -16.07
C GLN A 91 -2.88 -7.39 -16.30
N GLU A 92 -4.01 -7.31 -15.60
CA GLU A 92 -4.93 -6.19 -15.71
C GLU A 92 -4.31 -4.87 -15.21
N LEU A 93 -3.53 -4.89 -14.14
CA LEU A 93 -2.81 -3.71 -13.67
C LEU A 93 -1.79 -3.22 -14.71
N ASN A 94 -1.04 -4.12 -15.32
CA ASN A 94 -0.10 -3.78 -16.37
C ASN A 94 -0.80 -3.21 -17.61
N ARG A 95 -1.97 -3.74 -17.97
CA ARG A 95 -2.81 -3.21 -19.04
C ARG A 95 -3.27 -1.78 -18.74
N LEU A 96 -3.75 -1.53 -17.52
CA LEU A 96 -4.17 -0.19 -17.09
C LEU A 96 -3.01 0.80 -17.13
N ARG A 97 -1.82 0.40 -16.65
CA ARG A 97 -0.60 1.22 -16.73
C ARG A 97 -0.24 1.56 -18.18
N SER A 98 -0.34 0.59 -19.10
CA SER A 98 -0.08 0.82 -20.54
C SER A 98 -1.09 1.77 -21.20
N GLN A 99 -2.28 1.90 -20.63
CA GLN A 99 -3.32 2.84 -21.05
C GLN A 99 -3.16 4.24 -20.43
N GLY A 100 -2.11 4.47 -19.64
CA GLY A 100 -1.81 5.74 -19.00
C GLY A 100 -2.55 5.99 -17.68
N VAL A 101 -3.20 4.95 -17.11
CA VAL A 101 -3.77 5.02 -15.76
C VAL A 101 -2.66 4.93 -14.74
N ALA A 102 -2.65 5.85 -13.79
CA ALA A 102 -1.71 5.81 -12.68
C ALA A 102 -2.15 4.74 -11.67
N VAL A 103 -1.43 3.63 -11.61
CA VAL A 103 -1.76 2.49 -10.74
C VAL A 103 -0.65 2.26 -9.73
N GLN A 104 -0.99 2.39 -8.45
CA GLN A 104 -0.15 2.00 -7.31
C GLN A 104 -0.72 0.72 -6.68
N SER A 105 0.17 -0.22 -6.33
CA SER A 105 -0.21 -1.45 -5.64
C SER A 105 0.46 -1.49 -4.28
N ILE A 106 -0.33 -1.68 -3.23
CA ILE A 106 0.12 -1.83 -1.85
C ILE A 106 -0.26 -3.23 -1.38
N PHE A 107 0.72 -3.95 -0.84
CA PHE A 107 0.51 -5.26 -0.22
C PHE A 107 0.76 -5.17 1.29
N LEU A 108 -0.25 -5.46 2.08
CA LEU A 108 -0.12 -5.50 3.54
C LEU A 108 0.21 -6.91 4.00
N ASP A 109 1.35 -7.07 4.63
CA ASP A 109 1.81 -8.34 5.19
C ASP A 109 1.91 -8.28 6.73
N ALA A 110 2.00 -9.43 7.37
CA ALA A 110 2.34 -9.55 8.77
C ALA A 110 2.87 -10.95 9.06
N THR A 111 3.63 -11.09 10.14
CA THR A 111 4.10 -12.41 10.60
C THR A 111 2.94 -13.33 10.95
N ILE A 112 3.12 -14.64 10.75
CA ILE A 112 2.11 -15.66 11.04
C ILE A 112 1.60 -15.53 12.47
N ASP A 113 2.51 -15.36 13.45
CA ASP A 113 2.12 -15.19 14.85
C ASP A 113 1.23 -13.96 15.09
N THR A 114 1.52 -12.86 14.40
CA THR A 114 0.69 -11.66 14.48
C THR A 114 -0.69 -11.88 13.87
N LEU A 115 -0.77 -12.53 12.71
CA LEU A 115 -2.05 -12.86 12.07
C LEU A 115 -2.88 -13.80 12.93
N VAL A 116 -2.29 -14.88 13.45
CA VAL A 116 -2.95 -15.83 14.36
C VAL A 116 -3.50 -15.11 15.59
N ARG A 117 -2.70 -14.23 16.21
CA ARG A 117 -3.14 -13.42 17.35
C ARG A 117 -4.34 -12.54 16.99
N ARG A 118 -4.28 -11.80 15.88
CA ARG A 118 -5.37 -10.91 15.43
C ARG A 118 -6.66 -11.67 15.14
N PHE A 119 -6.57 -12.86 14.53
CA PHE A 119 -7.75 -13.72 14.33
C PHE A 119 -8.31 -14.20 15.67
N SER A 120 -7.46 -14.56 16.62
CA SER A 120 -7.91 -14.97 17.96
C SER A 120 -8.60 -13.84 18.73
N GLU A 121 -8.07 -12.62 18.64
CA GLU A 121 -8.65 -11.43 19.28
C GLU A 121 -10.01 -11.04 18.68
N THR A 122 -10.12 -11.07 17.35
CA THR A 122 -11.34 -10.66 16.64
C THR A 122 -12.39 -11.77 16.56
N ARG A 123 -12.05 -13.00 16.88
CA ARG A 123 -12.90 -14.20 16.71
C ARG A 123 -13.54 -14.35 15.32
N ARG A 124 -12.93 -13.73 14.30
CA ARG A 124 -13.37 -13.87 12.92
C ARG A 124 -12.82 -15.16 12.33
N ARG A 125 -13.61 -15.79 11.46
CA ARG A 125 -13.13 -16.93 10.67
C ARG A 125 -12.25 -16.42 9.54
N HIS A 126 -11.22 -17.21 9.20
CA HIS A 126 -10.40 -16.91 8.03
C HIS A 126 -11.23 -17.10 6.74
N PRO A 127 -11.07 -16.24 5.72
CA PRO A 127 -11.86 -16.32 4.47
C PRO A 127 -11.79 -17.67 3.74
N LEU A 128 -10.66 -18.36 3.84
CA LEU A 128 -10.44 -19.69 3.23
C LEU A 128 -10.85 -20.85 4.14
N SER A 129 -11.40 -20.59 5.35
CA SER A 129 -11.83 -21.69 6.22
C SER A 129 -13.16 -22.27 5.78
N HIS A 130 -13.22 -23.61 5.56
CA HIS A 130 -14.44 -24.36 5.31
C HIS A 130 -15.13 -24.76 6.62
N ASP A 131 -16.46 -24.95 6.58
CA ASP A 131 -17.31 -25.09 7.78
C ASP A 131 -17.07 -26.34 8.64
N ASP A 132 -16.35 -27.34 8.14
CA ASP A 132 -16.30 -28.68 8.75
C ASP A 132 -15.14 -28.96 9.70
N LEU A 133 -14.29 -28.00 10.01
CA LEU A 133 -13.13 -28.25 10.85
C LEU A 133 -13.22 -27.49 12.18
N GLN A 134 -13.21 -28.23 13.28
CA GLN A 134 -12.82 -27.72 14.61
C GLN A 134 -11.37 -27.23 14.50
N GLN A 135 -11.20 -25.99 14.04
CA GLN A 135 -9.91 -25.46 13.62
C GLN A 135 -9.13 -25.00 14.84
N GLY A 136 -8.25 -25.86 15.31
CA GLY A 136 -7.18 -25.48 16.23
C GLY A 136 -6.17 -24.54 15.55
N ARG A 137 -5.27 -23.95 16.35
CA ARG A 137 -4.21 -23.03 15.90
C ARG A 137 -3.41 -23.58 14.71
N ARG A 138 -3.17 -24.89 14.62
CA ARG A 138 -2.41 -25.52 13.52
C ARG A 138 -3.11 -25.37 12.18
N ALA A 139 -4.42 -25.59 12.14
CA ALA A 139 -5.19 -25.41 10.90
C ALA A 139 -5.22 -23.95 10.43
N LEU A 140 -5.30 -22.99 11.35
CA LEU A 140 -5.23 -21.57 11.02
C LEU A 140 -3.85 -21.21 10.42
N VAL A 141 -2.75 -21.73 10.96
CA VAL A 141 -1.40 -21.51 10.40
C VAL A 141 -1.32 -22.03 8.97
N GLN A 142 -1.78 -23.25 8.71
CA GLN A 142 -1.78 -23.84 7.36
C GLN A 142 -2.61 -23.03 6.35
N ILE A 143 -3.75 -22.49 6.80
CA ILE A 143 -4.60 -21.64 5.94
C ILE A 143 -3.90 -20.30 5.64
N ILE A 144 -3.21 -19.71 6.61
CA ILE A 144 -2.42 -18.48 6.40
C ILE A 144 -1.26 -18.73 5.42
N GLU A 145 -0.58 -19.88 5.54
CA GLU A 145 0.49 -20.28 4.62
C GLU A 145 -0.04 -20.44 3.19
N LEU A 146 -1.18 -21.13 3.03
CA LEU A 146 -1.86 -21.27 1.75
C LEU A 146 -2.26 -19.90 1.16
N GLU A 147 -2.82 -19.00 1.98
CA GLU A 147 -3.14 -17.64 1.53
C GLU A 147 -1.90 -16.91 1.03
N ARG A 148 -0.76 -17.05 1.71
CA ARG A 148 0.51 -16.44 1.33
C ARG A 148 1.00 -16.95 -0.03
N GLU A 149 0.88 -18.24 -0.29
CA GLU A 149 1.20 -18.83 -1.59
C GLU A 149 0.30 -18.28 -2.71
N LEU A 150 -1.02 -18.21 -2.46
CA LEU A 150 -1.99 -17.69 -3.43
C LEU A 150 -1.77 -16.20 -3.77
N LEU A 151 -1.20 -15.43 -2.85
CA LEU A 151 -0.98 -13.99 -3.01
C LEU A 151 0.46 -13.64 -3.40
N ALA A 152 1.35 -14.62 -3.63
CA ALA A 152 2.78 -14.40 -3.87
C ALA A 152 3.03 -13.46 -5.07
N ASP A 153 2.39 -13.70 -6.21
CA ASP A 153 2.54 -12.90 -7.44
C ASP A 153 2.12 -11.43 -7.23
N LEU A 154 1.05 -11.21 -6.46
CA LEU A 154 0.59 -9.86 -6.13
C LEU A 154 1.54 -9.15 -5.17
N ARG A 155 2.13 -9.89 -4.24
CA ARG A 155 3.13 -9.38 -3.31
C ARG A 155 4.37 -8.88 -4.04
N GLU A 156 4.89 -9.66 -4.99
CA GLU A 156 6.11 -9.32 -5.76
C GLU A 156 5.96 -8.03 -6.59
N GLN A 157 4.74 -7.73 -7.04
CA GLN A 157 4.45 -6.56 -7.89
C GLN A 157 3.92 -5.36 -7.11
N SER A 158 3.92 -5.41 -5.80
CA SER A 158 3.34 -4.40 -4.92
C SER A 158 4.38 -3.79 -3.99
N HIS A 159 4.12 -2.57 -3.54
CA HIS A 159 4.84 -2.01 -2.40
C HIS A 159 4.39 -2.73 -1.13
N VAL A 160 5.28 -3.51 -0.53
CA VAL A 160 4.98 -4.29 0.68
C VAL A 160 5.08 -3.41 1.92
N ILE A 161 4.13 -3.56 2.84
CA ILE A 161 4.16 -2.91 4.15
C ILE A 161 4.00 -3.99 5.22
N ASP A 162 5.02 -4.16 6.06
CA ASP A 162 4.94 -5.05 7.23
C ASP A 162 4.16 -4.38 8.36
N THR A 163 2.98 -4.93 8.65
CA THR A 163 2.10 -4.44 9.70
C THR A 163 2.26 -5.19 11.03
N SER A 164 3.26 -6.05 11.19
CA SER A 164 3.41 -6.93 12.35
C SER A 164 3.53 -6.16 13.66
N THR A 165 4.24 -5.05 13.66
CA THR A 165 4.59 -4.28 14.86
C THR A 165 4.02 -2.87 14.90
N ILE A 166 3.40 -2.40 13.82
CA ILE A 166 2.83 -1.05 13.74
C ILE A 166 1.38 -1.03 14.22
N ARG A 167 0.98 0.12 14.78
CA ARG A 167 -0.40 0.38 15.22
C ARG A 167 -1.25 0.84 14.03
N ALA A 168 -2.57 0.71 14.15
CA ALA A 168 -3.51 1.17 13.13
C ALA A 168 -3.30 2.64 12.74
N SER A 169 -3.08 3.54 13.70
CA SER A 169 -2.80 4.95 13.44
C SER A 169 -1.49 5.19 12.68
N GLN A 170 -0.46 4.38 12.95
CA GLN A 170 0.81 4.46 12.22
C GLN A 170 0.65 3.98 10.78
N LEU A 171 -0.10 2.87 10.56
CA LEU A 171 -0.44 2.40 9.22
C LEU A 171 -1.21 3.47 8.43
N GLN A 172 -2.21 4.12 9.05
CA GLN A 172 -2.95 5.21 8.41
C GLN A 172 -2.03 6.36 7.97
N SER A 173 -1.15 6.81 8.89
CA SER A 173 -0.19 7.88 8.58
C SER A 173 0.77 7.48 7.46
N TYR A 174 1.23 6.23 7.46
CA TYR A 174 2.14 5.71 6.44
C TYR A 174 1.47 5.66 5.07
N VAL A 175 0.27 5.09 4.97
CA VAL A 175 -0.50 5.05 3.72
C VAL A 175 -0.77 6.45 3.20
N LYS A 176 -1.16 7.40 4.05
CA LYS A 176 -1.36 8.80 3.64
C LYS A 176 -0.08 9.45 3.11
N SER A 177 1.07 9.18 3.73
CA SER A 177 2.35 9.72 3.29
C SER A 177 2.79 9.16 1.92
N LEU A 178 2.55 7.88 1.65
CA LEU A 178 2.81 7.28 0.34
C LEU A 178 2.02 7.96 -0.78
N MET A 179 0.77 8.34 -0.51
CA MET A 179 -0.09 8.99 -1.51
C MET A 179 0.24 10.46 -1.74
N SER A 180 0.94 11.10 -0.80
CA SER A 180 1.38 12.49 -0.94
C SER A 180 2.65 12.65 -1.77
N THR A 181 3.36 11.57 -2.04
CA THR A 181 4.60 11.58 -2.83
C THR A 181 4.28 11.67 -4.32
N ALA A 182 4.96 12.56 -5.03
CA ALA A 182 4.76 12.73 -6.47
C ALA A 182 5.14 11.42 -7.21
N GLN A 183 4.28 11.00 -8.13
CA GLN A 183 4.51 9.78 -8.92
C GLN A 183 5.82 9.88 -9.72
N GLY A 184 6.59 8.80 -9.72
CA GLY A 184 7.86 8.69 -10.45
C GLY A 184 9.08 9.19 -9.67
N GLN A 185 8.94 9.60 -8.42
CA GLN A 185 10.06 9.90 -7.53
C GLN A 185 10.45 8.67 -6.70
N LEU A 186 11.77 8.48 -6.53
CA LEU A 186 12.28 7.48 -5.59
C LEU A 186 11.94 7.89 -4.16
N THR A 187 11.23 7.02 -3.45
CA THR A 187 10.93 7.21 -2.03
C THR A 187 11.87 6.34 -1.20
N LEU A 188 12.66 6.95 -0.33
CA LEU A 188 13.48 6.25 0.65
C LEU A 188 12.75 6.25 2.00
N VAL A 189 12.57 5.06 2.56
CA VAL A 189 11.97 4.86 3.88
C VAL A 189 13.04 4.36 4.83
N PHE A 190 13.32 5.14 5.87
CA PHE A 190 14.24 4.74 6.94
C PHE A 190 13.44 4.27 8.14
N GLN A 191 13.68 3.02 8.55
CA GLN A 191 12.98 2.41 9.67
C GLN A 191 13.97 1.92 10.71
N SER A 192 13.75 2.25 11.98
CA SER A 192 14.48 1.65 13.10
C SER A 192 13.70 0.48 13.70
N PHE A 193 14.38 -0.61 13.98
CA PHE A 193 13.77 -1.79 14.58
C PHE A 193 14.68 -2.43 15.63
N ALA A 194 14.11 -3.26 16.48
CA ALA A 194 14.87 -4.05 17.45
C ALA A 194 14.91 -5.52 17.01
N PHE A 195 16.09 -6.10 16.85
CA PHE A 195 16.30 -7.50 16.43
C PHE A 195 15.50 -8.53 17.24
N LYS A 196 15.23 -8.25 18.51
CA LYS A 196 14.38 -9.11 19.38
C LYS A 196 12.94 -9.26 18.87
N ARG A 197 12.50 -8.39 17.95
CA ARG A 197 11.15 -8.42 17.33
C ARG A 197 11.16 -8.98 15.91
N GLY A 198 12.33 -9.43 15.43
CA GLY A 198 12.54 -9.84 14.05
C GLY A 198 12.95 -8.69 13.14
N ILE A 199 13.39 -9.04 11.94
CA ILE A 199 13.71 -8.11 10.86
C ILE A 199 12.38 -7.78 10.16
N PRO A 200 12.10 -6.51 9.84
CA PRO A 200 10.93 -6.12 9.04
C PRO A 200 10.90 -6.86 7.70
N MET A 201 9.74 -7.39 7.31
CA MET A 201 9.59 -8.19 6.09
C MET A 201 9.52 -7.34 4.81
N ASP A 202 9.42 -6.02 4.96
CA ASP A 202 9.35 -5.03 3.91
C ASP A 202 10.69 -4.29 3.69
N ALA A 203 11.76 -4.71 4.39
CA ALA A 203 13.07 -4.07 4.28
C ALA A 203 13.85 -4.58 3.06
N ASP A 204 14.20 -3.67 2.13
CA ASP A 204 15.11 -3.98 1.02
C ASP A 204 16.57 -4.10 1.50
N TYR A 205 16.96 -3.30 2.50
CA TYR A 205 18.30 -3.29 3.08
C TYR A 205 18.22 -3.25 4.60
N VAL A 206 19.07 -4.02 5.25
CA VAL A 206 19.20 -4.06 6.73
C VAL A 206 20.63 -3.75 7.12
N PHE A 207 20.81 -2.72 7.94
CA PHE A 207 22.11 -2.35 8.49
C PHE A 207 22.14 -2.65 9.99
N ASP A 208 23.09 -3.50 10.42
CA ASP A 208 23.30 -3.76 11.83
C ASP A 208 24.22 -2.71 12.43
N VAL A 209 23.65 -1.79 13.19
CA VAL A 209 24.39 -0.69 13.84
C VAL A 209 24.82 -1.00 15.27
N ARG A 210 24.59 -2.23 15.77
CA ARG A 210 24.98 -2.63 17.15
C ARG A 210 26.49 -2.67 17.36
N MET A 211 27.26 -2.66 16.29
CA MET A 211 28.72 -2.52 16.35
C MET A 211 29.20 -1.12 16.71
N LEU A 212 28.33 -0.11 16.58
CA LEU A 212 28.67 1.25 16.96
C LEU A 212 28.72 1.41 18.49
N PRO A 213 29.56 2.32 19.01
CA PRO A 213 29.58 2.62 20.44
C PRO A 213 28.17 3.02 20.91
N ASN A 214 27.73 2.43 22.02
CA ASN A 214 26.41 2.73 22.56
C ASN A 214 26.51 3.90 23.56
N PRO A 215 25.92 5.07 23.26
CA PRO A 215 25.97 6.23 24.14
C PRO A 215 25.44 5.98 25.55
N HIS A 216 24.56 4.99 25.72
CA HIS A 216 24.00 4.63 27.04
C HIS A 216 25.05 4.18 28.06
N TYR A 217 26.19 3.66 27.60
CA TYR A 217 27.29 3.26 28.51
C TYR A 217 28.18 4.43 28.96
N GLU A 218 28.07 5.57 28.27
CA GLU A 218 28.78 6.80 28.66
C GLU A 218 27.91 7.61 29.63
N PRO A 219 28.36 7.84 30.89
CA PRO A 219 27.53 8.54 31.88
C PRO A 219 27.04 9.92 31.44
N THR A 220 27.83 10.62 30.64
CA THR A 220 27.52 11.97 30.14
C THR A 220 26.52 11.98 28.97
N LEU A 221 26.35 10.85 28.28
CA LEU A 221 25.49 10.70 27.11
C LEU A 221 24.23 9.87 27.38
N ARG A 222 24.15 9.22 28.54
CA ARG A 222 23.10 8.25 28.87
C ARG A 222 21.67 8.83 28.74
N ASP A 223 21.49 10.06 29.15
CA ASP A 223 20.19 10.75 29.17
C ASP A 223 19.88 11.50 27.88
N LEU A 224 20.84 11.49 26.94
CA LEU A 224 20.71 12.14 25.63
C LEU A 224 20.14 11.18 24.57
N THR A 225 19.67 11.76 23.49
CA THR A 225 19.08 11.05 22.34
C THR A 225 19.92 11.27 21.10
N GLY A 226 19.68 10.51 20.02
CA GLY A 226 20.35 10.72 18.72
C GLY A 226 20.01 12.06 18.04
N LEU A 227 19.15 12.88 18.62
CA LEU A 227 18.87 14.25 18.18
C LEU A 227 19.78 15.26 18.85
N ASP A 228 20.50 14.88 19.90
CA ASP A 228 21.41 15.72 20.63
C ASP A 228 22.80 15.64 20.03
N GLN A 229 23.40 16.80 19.71
CA GLN A 229 24.68 16.89 18.99
C GLN A 229 25.84 16.08 19.62
N PRO A 230 25.96 15.91 20.97
CA PRO A 230 27.00 15.08 21.55
C PRO A 230 26.86 13.57 21.22
N VAL A 231 25.67 13.12 20.76
CA VAL A 231 25.36 11.73 20.42
C VAL A 231 25.38 11.51 18.92
N ALA A 232 25.08 12.53 18.12
CA ALA A 232 25.09 12.50 16.66
C ALA A 232 26.51 12.63 16.11
#